data_98054da39bf775d356c6e1fe9ab0b23d
#
_entry.id   98054da39bf775d356c6e1fe9ab0b23d
#
_cell.length_a   1.000
_cell.length_b   1.000
_cell.length_c   1.000
_cell.angle_alpha   90.00
_cell.angle_beta   90.00
_cell.angle_gamma   90.00
#
_symmetry.space_group_name_H-M   'P 1'
#
loop_
_entity.id
_entity.type
_entity.pdbx_description
1 polymer ?
#
loop_
_entity_poly.entity_id
_entity_poly.type
_entity_poly.pdbx_seq_one_letter_code
_entity_poly.pdbx_strand_id
1 'polypeptide(L)'
;EFQAEIDGLTQRIEEALAALGVWHRPLESLRAMLVPDTAHIQSLIDHHRADAVEEKTYRDAVDAKAKEVLQQELDLQQFVRNFQPVSREQVLEARSARDVSWRGIKQAPQSLSDRSAGFEAQIAEADKLADDRLDRAQYEADRQSKTDALEHKQREPLDLERRLQAVKSQMEERIAQWDALATACGLPALPLDMALTWLQLRQDVLDLVRERSAAERRLLVQQVSAAKIRDSLWSR
;
A
#
# COMPACT_ATOMS: atom_id res chain seq x y z
N GLU A 1 -30.19 -0.34 52.38
CA GLU A 1 -28.76 -0.28 51.99
C GLU A 1 -28.47 -1.31 50.88
N PHE A 2 -28.68 -2.61 51.06
CA PHE A 2 -28.46 -3.63 50.02
C PHE A 2 -29.34 -3.44 48.78
N GLN A 3 -30.57 -3.00 48.89
CA GLN A 3 -31.42 -2.76 47.72
C GLN A 3 -30.85 -1.64 46.85
N ALA A 4 -30.39 -0.54 47.45
CA ALA A 4 -29.75 0.57 46.74
C ALA A 4 -28.44 0.13 46.03
N GLU A 5 -27.66 -0.77 46.66
CA GLU A 5 -26.48 -1.38 46.04
C GLU A 5 -26.88 -2.20 44.80
N ILE A 6 -27.92 -3.04 44.86
CA ILE A 6 -28.43 -3.85 43.75
C ILE A 6 -28.92 -2.96 42.59
N ASP A 7 -29.67 -1.89 42.93
CA ASP A 7 -30.20 -0.97 41.90
C ASP A 7 -29.07 -0.22 41.20
N GLY A 8 -28.04 0.24 41.94
CA GLY A 8 -26.85 0.85 41.37
C GLY A 8 -26.02 -0.10 40.47
N LEU A 9 -25.88 -1.37 40.89
CA LEU A 9 -25.24 -2.39 40.09
C LEU A 9 -26.04 -2.70 38.83
N THR A 10 -27.36 -2.70 38.88
CA THR A 10 -28.23 -2.92 37.74
C THR A 10 -28.05 -1.83 36.69
N GLN A 11 -28.03 -0.56 37.10
CA GLN A 11 -27.77 0.58 36.22
C GLN A 11 -26.36 0.47 35.56
N ARG A 12 -25.33 0.14 36.32
CA ARG A 12 -23.98 -0.03 35.81
C ARG A 12 -23.89 -1.18 34.79
N ILE A 13 -24.65 -2.28 34.99
CA ILE A 13 -24.73 -3.39 34.03
C ILE A 13 -25.38 -2.92 32.71
N GLU A 14 -26.45 -2.12 32.79
CA GLU A 14 -27.12 -1.57 31.60
C GLU A 14 -26.17 -0.65 30.81
N GLU A 15 -25.45 0.24 31.50
CA GLU A 15 -24.45 1.10 30.89
C GLU A 15 -23.29 0.29 30.23
N ALA A 16 -22.79 -0.74 30.92
CA ALA A 16 -21.72 -1.59 30.40
C ALA A 16 -22.19 -2.46 29.22
N LEU A 17 -23.45 -2.93 29.24
CA LEU A 17 -24.05 -3.63 28.08
C LEU A 17 -24.21 -2.68 26.87
N ALA A 18 -24.59 -1.44 27.10
CA ALA A 18 -24.66 -0.45 26.03
C ALA A 18 -23.27 -0.16 25.42
N ALA A 19 -22.21 -0.20 26.23
CA ALA A 19 -20.84 -0.03 25.78
C ALA A 19 -20.34 -1.18 24.87
N LEU A 20 -20.94 -2.37 24.92
CA LEU A 20 -20.67 -3.48 24.00
C LEU A 20 -21.13 -3.20 22.56
N GLY A 21 -21.92 -2.15 22.34
CA GLY A 21 -22.32 -1.63 21.03
C GLY A 21 -23.09 -2.63 20.16
N VAL A 22 -22.36 -3.43 19.40
CA VAL A 22 -22.92 -4.40 18.41
C VAL A 22 -23.60 -5.62 19.04
N TRP A 23 -23.59 -5.76 20.38
CA TRP A 23 -24.21 -6.88 21.06
C TRP A 23 -25.70 -6.62 21.35
N HIS A 24 -26.58 -7.39 20.71
CA HIS A 24 -28.04 -7.27 20.86
C HIS A 24 -28.70 -8.53 21.41
N ARG A 25 -27.92 -9.48 21.96
CA ARG A 25 -28.43 -10.75 22.51
C ARG A 25 -28.59 -10.65 24.03
N PRO A 26 -29.41 -11.54 24.65
CA PRO A 26 -29.57 -11.60 26.09
C PRO A 26 -28.25 -11.84 26.83
N LEU A 27 -28.21 -11.41 28.11
CA LEU A 27 -27.05 -11.57 29.00
C LEU A 27 -26.62 -13.04 29.15
N GLU A 28 -27.58 -13.99 29.16
CA GLU A 28 -27.31 -15.42 29.23
C GLU A 28 -26.48 -15.89 28.04
N SER A 29 -26.74 -15.36 26.86
CA SER A 29 -25.94 -15.65 25.65
C SER A 29 -24.51 -15.13 25.79
N LEU A 30 -24.33 -13.95 26.44
CA LEU A 30 -23.02 -13.39 26.73
C LEU A 30 -22.20 -14.27 27.69
N ARG A 31 -22.87 -14.89 28.66
CA ARG A 31 -22.27 -15.84 29.60
C ARG A 31 -21.90 -17.15 28.94
N ALA A 32 -22.76 -17.69 28.08
CA ALA A 32 -22.59 -18.97 27.40
C ALA A 32 -21.62 -18.91 26.22
N MET A 33 -21.21 -17.71 25.78
CA MET A 33 -20.31 -17.54 24.65
C MET A 33 -18.93 -18.14 24.95
N LEU A 34 -18.39 -18.89 24.00
CA LEU A 34 -17.02 -19.40 24.05
C LEU A 34 -16.04 -18.23 23.91
N VAL A 35 -15.05 -18.19 24.80
CA VAL A 35 -14.00 -17.15 24.74
C VAL A 35 -12.86 -17.73 23.92
N PRO A 36 -12.52 -17.09 22.77
CA PRO A 36 -11.35 -17.50 22.03
C PRO A 36 -10.06 -17.18 22.80
N ASP A 37 -9.00 -17.87 22.48
CA ASP A 37 -7.68 -17.62 23.07
C ASP A 37 -7.20 -16.19 22.73
N THR A 38 -7.04 -15.37 23.75
CA THR A 38 -6.60 -13.99 23.63
C THR A 38 -5.19 -13.85 23.06
N ALA A 39 -4.30 -14.83 23.35
CA ALA A 39 -2.96 -14.85 22.79
C ALA A 39 -3.00 -15.10 21.27
N HIS A 40 -3.90 -15.96 20.82
CA HIS A 40 -4.11 -16.19 19.40
C HIS A 40 -4.65 -14.94 18.68
N ILE A 41 -5.65 -14.26 19.29
CA ILE A 41 -6.17 -12.99 18.76
C ILE A 41 -5.06 -11.93 18.69
N GLN A 42 -4.26 -11.78 19.75
CA GLN A 42 -3.15 -10.85 19.76
C GLN A 42 -2.16 -11.14 18.64
N SER A 43 -1.83 -12.41 18.41
CA SER A 43 -0.96 -12.84 17.30
C SER A 43 -1.55 -12.46 15.93
N LEU A 44 -2.87 -12.64 15.72
CA LEU A 44 -3.54 -12.23 14.49
C LEU A 44 -3.46 -10.70 14.27
N ILE A 45 -3.68 -9.93 15.34
CA ILE A 45 -3.57 -8.46 15.31
C ILE A 45 -2.15 -8.02 14.95
N ASP A 46 -1.14 -8.59 15.59
CA ASP A 46 0.26 -8.20 15.40
C ASP A 46 0.72 -8.53 13.97
N HIS A 47 0.36 -9.70 13.45
CA HIS A 47 0.65 -10.06 12.07
C HIS A 47 -0.11 -9.18 11.07
N HIS A 48 -1.39 -8.88 11.32
CA HIS A 48 -2.16 -7.99 10.44
C HIS A 48 -1.56 -6.58 10.39
N ARG A 49 -1.06 -6.07 11.51
CA ARG A 49 -0.35 -4.78 11.57
C ARG A 49 0.98 -4.83 10.83
N ALA A 50 1.73 -5.91 10.97
CA ALA A 50 2.99 -6.09 10.24
C ALA A 50 2.75 -6.13 8.72
N ASP A 51 1.75 -6.89 8.27
CA ASP A 51 1.36 -6.95 6.86
C ASP A 51 0.92 -5.58 6.32
N ALA A 52 0.20 -4.77 7.11
CA ALA A 52 -0.21 -3.43 6.71
C ALA A 52 0.99 -2.47 6.51
N VAL A 53 2.03 -2.60 7.33
CA VAL A 53 3.29 -1.86 7.16
C VAL A 53 4.02 -2.32 5.90
N GLU A 54 4.08 -3.62 5.67
CA GLU A 54 4.74 -4.22 4.50
C GLU A 54 3.99 -3.86 3.22
N GLU A 55 2.65 -3.93 3.21
CA GLU A 55 1.79 -3.51 2.09
C GLU A 55 2.08 -2.04 1.70
N LYS A 56 2.14 -1.16 2.68
CA LYS A 56 2.48 0.25 2.45
C LYS A 56 3.87 0.39 1.84
N THR A 57 4.85 -0.33 2.37
CA THR A 57 6.25 -0.29 1.88
C THR A 57 6.34 -0.71 0.42
N TYR A 58 5.68 -1.82 0.03
CA TYR A 58 5.67 -2.25 -1.37
C TYR A 58 4.89 -1.30 -2.27
N ARG A 59 3.78 -0.73 -1.81
CA ARG A 59 3.02 0.27 -2.57
C ARG A 59 3.89 1.49 -2.88
N ASP A 60 4.54 2.06 -1.86
CA ASP A 60 5.42 3.22 -2.02
C ASP A 60 6.60 2.90 -2.97
N ALA A 61 7.15 1.67 -2.89
CA ALA A 61 8.22 1.21 -3.78
C ALA A 61 7.75 1.04 -5.24
N VAL A 62 6.55 0.49 -5.48
CA VAL A 62 5.94 0.39 -6.82
C VAL A 62 5.78 1.79 -7.42
N ASP A 63 5.21 2.73 -6.67
CA ASP A 63 4.99 4.10 -7.12
C ASP A 63 6.31 4.82 -7.45
N ALA A 64 7.35 4.60 -6.65
CA ALA A 64 8.68 5.16 -6.90
C ALA A 64 9.29 4.59 -8.19
N LYS A 65 9.21 3.27 -8.38
CA LYS A 65 9.73 2.61 -9.58
C LYS A 65 8.96 2.97 -10.84
N ALA A 66 7.65 3.11 -10.76
CA ALA A 66 6.83 3.60 -11.88
C ALA A 66 7.24 5.00 -12.34
N LYS A 67 7.56 5.91 -11.41
CA LYS A 67 8.07 7.25 -11.73
C LYS A 67 9.45 7.20 -12.39
N GLU A 68 10.36 6.32 -11.93
CA GLU A 68 11.67 6.12 -12.55
C GLU A 68 11.53 5.64 -14.01
N VAL A 69 10.64 4.67 -14.26
CA VAL A 69 10.35 4.17 -15.60
C VAL A 69 9.82 5.28 -16.50
N LEU A 70 8.83 6.04 -16.03
CA LEU A 70 8.27 7.17 -16.79
C LEU A 70 9.33 8.21 -17.14
N GLN A 71 10.23 8.54 -16.21
CA GLN A 71 11.32 9.48 -16.48
C GLN A 71 12.26 8.97 -17.58
N GLN A 72 12.62 7.69 -17.54
CA GLN A 72 13.48 7.10 -18.57
C GLN A 72 12.79 7.01 -19.94
N GLU A 73 11.49 6.76 -19.99
CA GLU A 73 10.71 6.83 -21.23
C GLU A 73 10.76 8.23 -21.84
N LEU A 74 10.59 9.27 -21.02
CA LEU A 74 10.69 10.66 -21.46
C LEU A 74 12.11 11.00 -21.95
N ASP A 75 13.13 10.55 -21.23
CA ASP A 75 14.54 10.77 -21.61
C ASP A 75 14.86 10.08 -22.94
N LEU A 76 14.40 8.86 -23.15
CA LEU A 76 14.53 8.16 -24.43
C LEU A 76 13.77 8.88 -25.57
N GLN A 77 12.56 9.34 -25.32
CA GLN A 77 11.79 10.10 -26.31
C GLN A 77 12.49 11.42 -26.69
N GLN A 78 13.03 12.15 -25.72
CA GLN A 78 13.80 13.37 -25.99
C GLN A 78 15.07 13.06 -26.76
N PHE A 79 15.80 12.00 -26.38
CA PHE A 79 16.97 11.56 -27.11
C PHE A 79 16.67 11.27 -28.59
N VAL A 80 15.59 10.53 -28.86
CA VAL A 80 15.16 10.23 -30.24
C VAL A 80 14.74 11.48 -31.03
N ARG A 81 14.05 12.44 -30.38
CA ARG A 81 13.60 13.68 -31.05
C ARG A 81 14.76 14.60 -31.41
N ASN A 82 15.79 14.64 -30.60
CA ASN A 82 16.93 15.56 -30.81
C ASN A 82 17.89 15.06 -31.89
N PHE A 83 17.73 13.83 -32.36
CA PHE A 83 18.57 13.26 -33.39
C PHE A 83 17.91 13.33 -34.76
N GLN A 84 18.54 14.06 -35.69
CA GLN A 84 18.18 14.10 -37.10
C GLN A 84 19.26 13.36 -37.90
N PRO A 85 19.02 12.13 -38.32
CA PRO A 85 20.03 11.35 -39.02
C PRO A 85 20.30 11.90 -40.41
N VAL A 86 21.57 12.18 -40.71
CA VAL A 86 22.01 12.55 -42.06
C VAL A 86 22.03 11.31 -42.96
N SER A 87 21.38 11.38 -44.13
CA SER A 87 21.33 10.27 -45.07
C SER A 87 22.61 10.17 -45.89
N ARG A 88 22.86 8.99 -46.50
CA ARG A 88 23.99 8.78 -47.41
C ARG A 88 23.90 9.70 -48.63
N GLU A 89 22.70 9.86 -49.11
CA GLU A 89 22.37 10.69 -50.28
C GLU A 89 22.78 12.15 -50.07
N GLN A 90 22.47 12.71 -48.86
CA GLN A 90 22.86 14.08 -48.52
C GLN A 90 24.39 14.27 -48.51
N VAL A 91 25.13 13.31 -47.96
CA VAL A 91 26.60 13.36 -48.00
C VAL A 91 27.14 13.28 -49.44
N LEU A 92 26.57 12.42 -50.26
CA LEU A 92 26.97 12.29 -51.67
C LEU A 92 26.65 13.53 -52.48
N GLU A 93 25.49 14.15 -52.25
CA GLU A 93 25.10 15.41 -52.89
C GLU A 93 26.05 16.55 -52.52
N ALA A 94 26.37 16.73 -51.24
CA ALA A 94 27.32 17.72 -50.78
C ALA A 94 28.71 17.52 -51.36
N ARG A 95 29.21 16.30 -51.41
CA ARG A 95 30.47 15.94 -52.06
C ARG A 95 30.43 16.22 -53.58
N SER A 96 29.35 15.89 -54.27
CA SER A 96 29.16 16.17 -55.67
C SER A 96 29.17 17.69 -55.98
N ALA A 97 28.48 18.49 -55.16
CA ALA A 97 28.48 19.95 -55.27
C ALA A 97 29.88 20.53 -55.11
N ARG A 98 30.62 20.09 -54.07
CA ARG A 98 32.02 20.46 -53.84
C ARG A 98 32.88 20.10 -55.08
N ASP A 99 32.77 18.89 -55.62
CA ASP A 99 33.58 18.41 -56.75
C ASP A 99 33.21 19.14 -58.05
N VAL A 100 31.96 19.55 -58.25
CA VAL A 100 31.56 20.42 -59.35
C VAL A 100 32.20 21.80 -59.25
N SER A 101 32.13 22.41 -58.05
CA SER A 101 32.78 23.73 -57.81
C SER A 101 34.29 23.68 -58.05
N TRP A 102 34.93 22.60 -57.55
CA TRP A 102 36.37 22.40 -57.80
C TRP A 102 36.71 22.25 -59.29
N ARG A 103 35.94 21.52 -60.06
CA ARG A 103 36.12 21.41 -61.50
C ARG A 103 35.98 22.79 -62.20
N GLY A 104 35.01 23.59 -61.77
CA GLY A 104 34.84 24.96 -62.27
C GLY A 104 36.01 25.85 -62.00
N ILE A 105 36.63 25.78 -60.80
CA ILE A 105 37.85 26.55 -60.43
C ILE A 105 39.03 26.09 -61.28
N LYS A 106 39.20 24.79 -61.48
CA LYS A 106 40.29 24.25 -62.32
C LYS A 106 40.18 24.69 -63.76
N GLN A 107 38.98 24.85 -64.31
CA GLN A 107 38.74 25.29 -65.69
C GLN A 107 38.96 26.79 -65.86
N ALA A 108 38.82 27.62 -64.79
CA ALA A 108 38.99 29.04 -64.79
C ALA A 108 39.82 29.48 -63.57
N PRO A 109 41.12 29.23 -63.52
CA PRO A 109 42.00 29.50 -62.33
C PRO A 109 41.96 30.97 -61.90
N GLN A 110 41.73 31.92 -62.82
CA GLN A 110 41.61 33.34 -62.51
C GLN A 110 40.42 33.71 -61.63
N SER A 111 39.42 32.81 -61.53
CA SER A 111 38.24 32.97 -60.68
C SER A 111 38.44 32.42 -59.23
N LEU A 112 39.64 32.00 -58.88
CA LEU A 112 39.92 31.36 -57.57
C LEU A 112 39.61 32.33 -56.43
N SER A 113 40.08 33.61 -56.54
CA SER A 113 39.85 34.64 -55.53
C SER A 113 38.35 34.85 -55.22
N ASP A 114 37.53 34.78 -56.21
CA ASP A 114 36.06 35.06 -56.08
C ASP A 114 35.27 33.83 -55.64
N ARG A 115 35.79 32.61 -55.86
CA ARG A 115 35.11 31.33 -55.62
C ARG A 115 35.66 30.54 -54.43
N SER A 116 36.81 30.97 -53.89
CA SER A 116 37.48 30.23 -52.81
C SER A 116 36.63 30.12 -51.55
N ALA A 117 36.00 31.21 -51.10
CA ALA A 117 35.13 31.21 -49.92
C ALA A 117 33.90 30.27 -50.07
N GLY A 118 33.29 30.28 -51.27
CA GLY A 118 32.17 29.35 -51.54
C GLY A 118 32.58 27.89 -51.61
N PHE A 119 33.77 27.62 -52.16
CA PHE A 119 34.31 26.26 -52.20
C PHE A 119 34.75 25.74 -50.79
N GLU A 120 35.36 26.60 -49.98
CA GLU A 120 35.71 26.27 -48.57
C GLU A 120 34.44 25.96 -47.75
N ALA A 121 33.37 26.77 -47.94
CA ALA A 121 32.07 26.49 -47.29
C ALA A 121 31.47 25.10 -47.69
N GLN A 122 31.64 24.73 -49.00
CA GLN A 122 31.19 23.39 -49.46
C GLN A 122 32.06 22.26 -48.94
N ILE A 123 33.36 22.46 -48.72
CA ILE A 123 34.22 21.47 -48.05
C ILE A 123 33.71 21.31 -46.63
N ALA A 124 33.57 22.38 -45.87
CA ALA A 124 33.16 22.35 -44.48
C ALA A 124 31.76 21.68 -44.31
N GLU A 125 30.81 21.94 -45.24
CA GLU A 125 29.50 21.31 -45.22
C GLU A 125 29.59 19.81 -45.53
N ALA A 126 30.38 19.41 -46.54
CA ALA A 126 30.53 18.00 -46.90
C ALA A 126 31.25 17.21 -45.78
N ASP A 127 32.22 17.79 -45.10
CA ASP A 127 32.91 17.18 -43.97
C ASP A 127 32.00 17.07 -42.76
N LYS A 128 31.25 18.14 -42.42
CA LYS A 128 30.23 18.11 -41.35
C LYS A 128 29.20 17.00 -41.56
N LEU A 129 28.61 16.93 -42.78
CA LEU A 129 27.63 15.85 -43.07
C LEU A 129 28.23 14.45 -43.00
N ALA A 130 29.53 14.31 -43.31
CA ALA A 130 30.23 13.03 -43.18
C ALA A 130 30.46 12.65 -41.71
N ASP A 131 30.81 13.61 -40.87
CA ASP A 131 31.00 13.44 -39.41
C ASP A 131 29.65 13.12 -38.75
N ASP A 132 28.60 13.91 -39.03
CA ASP A 132 27.24 13.67 -38.53
C ASP A 132 26.71 12.27 -38.90
N ARG A 133 27.17 11.72 -40.03
CA ARG A 133 26.84 10.34 -40.41
C ARG A 133 27.64 9.29 -39.64
N LEU A 134 28.90 9.54 -39.30
CA LEU A 134 29.69 8.68 -38.43
C LEU A 134 29.09 8.58 -37.03
N ASP A 135 28.58 9.70 -36.52
CA ASP A 135 27.91 9.76 -35.21
C ASP A 135 26.62 8.94 -35.17
N ARG A 136 26.05 8.58 -36.33
CA ARG A 136 24.88 7.72 -36.41
C ARG A 136 25.08 6.35 -35.79
N ALA A 137 26.24 5.73 -35.95
CA ALA A 137 26.53 4.41 -35.38
C ALA A 137 26.59 4.49 -33.85
N GLN A 138 27.19 5.57 -33.32
CA GLN A 138 27.21 5.84 -31.89
C GLN A 138 25.80 6.10 -31.36
N TYR A 139 25.02 6.93 -32.07
CA TYR A 139 23.63 7.20 -31.71
C TYR A 139 22.77 5.93 -31.64
N GLU A 140 22.88 5.03 -32.63
CA GLU A 140 22.12 3.76 -32.63
C GLU A 140 22.54 2.85 -31.47
N ALA A 141 23.84 2.81 -31.14
CA ALA A 141 24.34 2.09 -29.97
C ALA A 141 23.78 2.67 -28.65
N ASP A 142 23.81 4.00 -28.52
CA ASP A 142 23.31 4.70 -27.34
C ASP A 142 21.79 4.53 -27.21
N ARG A 143 21.04 4.62 -28.32
CA ARG A 143 19.60 4.37 -28.35
C ARG A 143 19.28 2.95 -27.90
N GLN A 144 20.01 1.95 -28.43
CA GLN A 144 19.79 0.56 -28.03
C GLN A 144 20.09 0.36 -26.56
N SER A 145 21.22 0.89 -26.06
CA SER A 145 21.58 0.82 -24.64
C SER A 145 20.50 1.44 -23.72
N LYS A 146 19.93 2.60 -24.11
CA LYS A 146 18.83 3.23 -23.36
C LYS A 146 17.55 2.40 -23.42
N THR A 147 17.25 1.77 -24.55
CA THR A 147 16.09 0.88 -24.71
C THR A 147 16.24 -0.35 -23.81
N ASP A 148 17.40 -1.00 -23.83
CA ASP A 148 17.66 -2.20 -23.01
C ASP A 148 17.59 -1.84 -21.50
N ALA A 149 18.13 -0.68 -21.12
CA ALA A 149 18.06 -0.18 -19.75
C ALA A 149 16.59 0.08 -19.32
N LEU A 150 15.77 0.64 -20.20
CA LEU A 150 14.35 0.86 -19.96
C LEU A 150 13.59 -0.47 -19.80
N GLU A 151 13.81 -1.43 -20.69
CA GLU A 151 13.21 -2.77 -20.59
C GLU A 151 13.56 -3.48 -19.29
N HIS A 152 14.82 -3.36 -18.85
CA HIS A 152 15.24 -3.91 -17.55
C HIS A 152 14.49 -3.23 -16.38
N LYS A 153 14.41 -1.90 -16.40
CA LYS A 153 13.71 -1.15 -15.35
C LYS A 153 12.20 -1.39 -15.31
N GLN A 154 11.57 -1.66 -16.44
CA GLN A 154 10.13 -2.00 -16.51
C GLN A 154 9.79 -3.33 -15.80
N ARG A 155 10.77 -4.21 -15.59
CA ARG A 155 10.57 -5.48 -14.87
C ARG A 155 10.57 -5.33 -13.35
N GLU A 156 11.30 -4.33 -12.82
CA GLU A 156 11.41 -4.11 -11.37
C GLU A 156 10.05 -3.86 -10.68
N PRO A 157 9.17 -2.97 -11.19
CA PRO A 157 7.85 -2.76 -10.59
C PRO A 157 6.97 -4.01 -10.63
N LEU A 158 7.07 -4.86 -11.65
CA LEU A 158 6.27 -6.07 -11.76
C LEU A 158 6.55 -7.08 -10.64
N ASP A 159 7.79 -7.20 -10.21
CA ASP A 159 8.15 -8.07 -9.08
C ASP A 159 7.67 -7.50 -7.75
N LEU A 160 7.72 -6.18 -7.59
CA LEU A 160 7.17 -5.49 -6.41
C LEU A 160 5.64 -5.60 -6.36
N GLU A 161 4.96 -5.48 -7.49
CA GLU A 161 3.50 -5.68 -7.60
C GLU A 161 3.08 -7.09 -7.20
N ARG A 162 3.85 -8.12 -7.61
CA ARG A 162 3.60 -9.51 -7.18
C ARG A 162 3.72 -9.67 -5.67
N ARG A 163 4.75 -9.06 -5.06
CA ARG A 163 4.93 -9.07 -3.60
C ARG A 163 3.81 -8.33 -2.90
N LEU A 164 3.43 -7.15 -3.40
CA LEU A 164 2.29 -6.39 -2.89
C LEU A 164 1.01 -7.21 -2.93
N GLN A 165 0.75 -7.91 -4.03
CA GLN A 165 -0.44 -8.76 -4.15
C GLN A 165 -0.38 -9.95 -3.17
N ALA A 166 0.79 -10.56 -2.96
CA ALA A 166 0.95 -11.64 -1.98
C ALA A 166 0.64 -11.18 -0.55
N VAL A 167 1.13 -10.00 -0.16
CA VAL A 167 0.83 -9.42 1.17
C VAL A 167 -0.66 -9.12 1.32
N LYS A 168 -1.31 -8.55 0.30
CA LYS A 168 -2.78 -8.32 0.33
C LYS A 168 -3.56 -9.62 0.53
N SER A 169 -3.20 -10.68 -0.18
CA SER A 169 -3.84 -11.98 -0.01
C SER A 169 -3.64 -12.55 1.41
N GLN A 170 -2.46 -12.36 2.02
CA GLN A 170 -2.22 -12.74 3.41
C GLN A 170 -3.09 -11.96 4.39
N MET A 171 -3.26 -10.65 4.18
CA MET A 171 -4.16 -9.83 5.00
C MET A 171 -5.61 -10.31 4.91
N GLU A 172 -6.10 -10.61 3.71
CA GLU A 172 -7.43 -11.15 3.48
C GLU A 172 -7.63 -12.50 4.18
N GLU A 173 -6.65 -13.39 4.09
CA GLU A 173 -6.67 -14.68 4.78
C GLU A 173 -6.73 -14.52 6.30
N ARG A 174 -6.01 -13.56 6.90
CA ARG A 174 -6.05 -13.29 8.34
C ARG A 174 -7.41 -12.77 8.78
N ILE A 175 -8.02 -11.88 8.00
CA ILE A 175 -9.37 -11.40 8.28
C ILE A 175 -10.36 -12.55 8.19
N ALA A 176 -10.27 -13.41 7.18
CA ALA A 176 -11.12 -14.59 7.07
C ALA A 176 -10.93 -15.59 8.24
N GLN A 177 -9.69 -15.77 8.72
CA GLN A 177 -9.40 -16.56 9.91
C GLN A 177 -10.06 -15.96 11.16
N TRP A 178 -9.98 -14.64 11.32
CA TRP A 178 -10.67 -13.94 12.41
C TRP A 178 -12.18 -14.12 12.33
N ASP A 179 -12.79 -13.90 11.17
CA ASP A 179 -14.23 -14.01 10.97
C ASP A 179 -14.74 -15.43 11.28
N ALA A 180 -13.99 -16.45 10.85
CA ALA A 180 -14.28 -17.84 11.18
C ALA A 180 -14.20 -18.11 12.68
N LEU A 181 -13.15 -17.62 13.36
CA LEU A 181 -12.96 -17.76 14.80
C LEU A 181 -14.06 -17.03 15.57
N ALA A 182 -14.37 -15.79 15.20
CA ALA A 182 -15.42 -14.97 15.80
C ALA A 182 -16.80 -15.66 15.67
N THR A 183 -17.09 -16.18 14.49
CA THR A 183 -18.33 -16.94 14.23
C THR A 183 -18.43 -18.20 15.07
N ALA A 184 -17.37 -18.99 15.12
CA ALA A 184 -17.32 -20.23 15.90
C ALA A 184 -17.50 -19.99 17.41
N CYS A 185 -17.00 -18.86 17.92
CA CYS A 185 -17.15 -18.48 19.32
C CYS A 185 -18.45 -17.73 19.62
N GLY A 186 -19.25 -17.36 18.60
CA GLY A 186 -20.48 -16.61 18.76
C GLY A 186 -20.30 -15.14 19.06
N LEU A 187 -19.11 -14.59 18.73
CA LEU A 187 -18.86 -13.15 18.80
C LEU A 187 -19.74 -12.38 17.80
N PRO A 188 -20.05 -11.10 18.07
CA PRO A 188 -20.67 -10.24 17.07
C PRO A 188 -19.67 -9.97 15.94
N ALA A 189 -20.19 -9.50 14.80
CA ALA A 189 -19.35 -9.00 13.70
C ALA A 189 -18.61 -7.73 14.16
N LEU A 190 -17.32 -7.84 14.44
CA LEU A 190 -16.47 -6.73 14.83
C LEU A 190 -15.09 -6.84 14.16
N PRO A 191 -14.43 -5.69 13.90
CA PRO A 191 -13.08 -5.68 13.34
C PRO A 191 -12.08 -6.37 14.27
N LEU A 192 -11.06 -7.01 13.69
CA LEU A 192 -10.03 -7.75 14.43
C LEU A 192 -9.31 -6.88 15.48
N ASP A 193 -9.03 -5.62 15.17
CA ASP A 193 -8.36 -4.68 16.06
C ASP A 193 -9.18 -4.30 17.30
N MET A 194 -10.51 -4.46 17.23
CA MET A 194 -11.43 -4.20 18.34
C MET A 194 -11.69 -5.43 19.21
N ALA A 195 -11.25 -6.62 18.78
CA ALA A 195 -11.59 -7.88 19.39
C ALA A 195 -11.21 -7.98 20.88
N LEU A 196 -9.98 -7.63 21.23
CA LEU A 196 -9.50 -7.69 22.62
C LEU A 196 -10.19 -6.67 23.52
N THR A 197 -10.40 -5.45 23.02
CA THR A 197 -11.14 -4.40 23.73
C THR A 197 -12.56 -4.87 24.03
N TRP A 198 -13.23 -5.44 23.03
CA TRP A 198 -14.59 -5.95 23.20
C TRP A 198 -14.65 -7.12 24.21
N LEU A 199 -13.69 -8.03 24.19
CA LEU A 199 -13.60 -9.12 25.16
C LEU A 199 -13.37 -8.61 26.59
N GLN A 200 -12.59 -7.55 26.76
CA GLN A 200 -12.42 -6.88 28.05
C GLN A 200 -13.74 -6.27 28.54
N LEU A 201 -14.43 -5.50 27.71
CA LEU A 201 -15.74 -4.93 28.06
C LEU A 201 -16.76 -6.02 28.42
N ARG A 202 -16.75 -7.16 27.69
CA ARG A 202 -17.56 -8.32 28.05
C ARG A 202 -17.23 -8.84 29.45
N GLN A 203 -15.94 -8.95 29.79
CA GLN A 203 -15.52 -9.42 31.10
C GLN A 203 -16.00 -8.48 32.20
N ASP A 204 -15.91 -7.18 31.99
CA ASP A 204 -16.37 -6.14 32.93
C ASP A 204 -17.88 -6.28 33.19
N VAL A 205 -18.70 -6.49 32.15
CA VAL A 205 -20.14 -6.80 32.30
C VAL A 205 -20.36 -8.04 33.17
N LEU A 206 -19.63 -9.13 32.92
CA LEU A 206 -19.79 -10.38 33.64
C LEU A 206 -19.37 -10.24 35.13
N ASP A 207 -18.39 -9.43 35.41
CA ASP A 207 -17.95 -9.14 36.79
C ASP A 207 -19.00 -8.32 37.55
N LEU A 208 -19.58 -7.29 36.93
CA LEU A 208 -20.69 -6.53 37.52
C LEU A 208 -21.91 -7.44 37.79
N VAL A 209 -22.21 -8.38 36.90
CA VAL A 209 -23.29 -9.34 37.11
C VAL A 209 -23.00 -10.30 38.29
N ARG A 210 -21.74 -10.70 38.46
CA ARG A 210 -21.33 -11.52 39.64
C ARG A 210 -21.46 -10.73 40.91
N GLU A 211 -21.07 -9.45 40.93
CA GLU A 211 -21.19 -8.55 42.05
C GLU A 211 -22.69 -8.38 42.44
N ARG A 212 -23.58 -8.11 41.47
CA ARG A 212 -25.02 -8.02 41.72
C ARG A 212 -25.58 -9.31 42.33
N SER A 213 -25.23 -10.47 41.73
CA SER A 213 -25.69 -11.75 42.27
C SER A 213 -25.16 -12.05 43.69
N ALA A 214 -24.01 -11.55 44.04
CA ALA A 214 -23.48 -11.64 45.39
C ALA A 214 -24.25 -10.70 46.38
N ALA A 215 -24.59 -9.47 45.95
CA ALA A 215 -25.41 -8.55 46.72
C ALA A 215 -26.84 -9.09 46.97
N GLU A 216 -27.46 -9.65 45.91
CA GLU A 216 -28.77 -10.32 45.99
C GLU A 216 -28.79 -11.48 47.02
N ARG A 217 -27.75 -12.29 47.02
CA ARG A 217 -27.61 -13.39 48.02
C ARG A 217 -27.45 -12.84 49.43
N ARG A 218 -26.68 -11.76 49.64
CA ARG A 218 -26.53 -11.10 50.94
C ARG A 218 -27.85 -10.58 51.45
N LEU A 219 -28.63 -9.91 50.61
CA LEU A 219 -29.98 -9.41 50.90
C LEU A 219 -30.90 -10.56 51.31
N LEU A 220 -30.91 -11.66 50.56
CA LEU A 220 -31.77 -12.82 50.88
C LEU A 220 -31.42 -13.44 52.26
N VAL A 221 -30.13 -13.60 52.56
CA VAL A 221 -29.70 -14.09 53.90
C VAL A 221 -30.16 -13.17 55.03
N GLN A 222 -30.08 -11.85 54.82
CA GLN A 222 -30.55 -10.88 55.81
C GLN A 222 -32.07 -10.95 55.97
N GLN A 223 -32.83 -11.07 54.90
CA GLN A 223 -34.29 -11.18 54.94
C GLN A 223 -34.73 -12.45 55.69
N VAL A 224 -34.10 -13.60 55.38
CA VAL A 224 -34.38 -14.87 56.06
C VAL A 224 -34.03 -14.78 57.55
N SER A 225 -32.93 -14.13 57.91
CA SER A 225 -32.54 -13.95 59.30
C SER A 225 -33.52 -13.04 60.07
N ALA A 226 -33.94 -11.92 59.44
CA ALA A 226 -34.93 -11.03 60.00
C ALA A 226 -36.29 -11.73 60.18
N ALA A 227 -36.72 -12.53 59.21
CA ALA A 227 -37.97 -13.34 59.31
C ALA A 227 -37.90 -14.30 60.52
N LYS A 228 -36.81 -15.04 60.65
CA LYS A 228 -36.59 -15.95 61.80
C LYS A 228 -36.67 -15.24 63.16
N ILE A 229 -36.04 -14.07 63.27
CA ILE A 229 -36.06 -13.25 64.50
C ILE A 229 -37.48 -12.80 64.78
N ARG A 230 -38.17 -12.28 63.77
CA ARG A 230 -39.59 -11.85 63.89
C ARG A 230 -40.47 -13.01 64.39
N ASP A 231 -40.40 -14.18 63.72
CA ASP A 231 -41.22 -15.34 64.04
C ASP A 231 -40.91 -15.85 65.47
N SER A 232 -39.67 -15.80 65.92
CA SER A 232 -39.29 -16.12 67.30
C SER A 232 -39.81 -15.14 68.36
N LEU A 233 -40.01 -13.86 68.00
CA LEU A 233 -40.61 -12.85 68.83
C LEU A 233 -42.14 -12.98 68.97
N TRP A 234 -42.83 -13.46 67.94
CA TRP A 234 -44.29 -13.66 67.93
C TRP A 234 -44.72 -15.00 68.50
N SER A 235 -43.79 -15.96 68.69
CA SER A 235 -44.05 -17.28 69.28
C SER A 235 -43.84 -17.32 70.81
N ARG A 236 -43.53 -16.18 71.45
CA ARG A 236 -43.51 -15.95 72.89
C ARG A 236 -44.74 -15.19 73.37
#